data_65a511f9ba0d081443c9f58677b46b01
#
_entry.id   65a511f9ba0d081443c9f58677b46b01
#
_cell.length_a   1.000
_cell.length_b   1.000
_cell.length_c   1.000
_cell.angle_alpha   90.00
_cell.angle_beta   90.00
_cell.angle_gamma   90.00
#
_symmetry.space_group_name_H-M   'P 1'
#
loop_
_entity.id
_entity.type
_entity.pdbx_description
1 polymer ?
#
loop_
_entity_poly.entity_id
_entity_poly.type
_entity_poly.pdbx_seq_one_letter_code
_entity_poly.pdbx_strand_id
1 'polypeptide(L)'
;MKLRNTAIALGIAAATATGLSLLKVNKDLIVGSTAVVIGTGLMVALKDKSDLNTKARDYEYFFNRAQDKFELADYEEAILDYNKALELSPTEICLVYSMRGNAKRNLGDFDGAISDQNKALDFDPLYADGYFHRGSAKYQMGDFAGAIEDYTQVIKINPKDSDAFFNRANIKKEIGDMRGACEDWKKGAELGDEDAVKLVQEHCE
;
A
#
# COMPACT_ATOMS: atom_id res chain seq x y z
N MET A 1 -31.02 3.25 -5.22
CA MET A 1 -31.22 2.61 -6.53
C MET A 1 -31.79 3.52 -7.62
N LYS A 2 -32.42 4.68 -7.30
CA LYS A 2 -32.98 5.63 -8.28
C LYS A 2 -31.94 6.62 -8.90
N LEU A 3 -30.83 6.91 -8.24
CA LEU A 3 -29.82 7.90 -8.70
C LEU A 3 -28.88 7.36 -9.78
N ARG A 4 -28.68 6.04 -9.88
CA ARG A 4 -27.86 5.43 -10.92
C ARG A 4 -28.51 5.41 -12.30
N ASN A 5 -29.85 5.36 -12.32
CA ASN A 5 -30.59 5.34 -13.58
C ASN A 5 -30.69 6.73 -14.23
N THR A 6 -30.58 7.82 -13.45
CA THR A 6 -30.63 9.20 -13.96
C THR A 6 -29.34 9.60 -14.68
N ALA A 7 -28.16 9.11 -14.24
CA ALA A 7 -26.90 9.41 -14.91
C ALA A 7 -26.78 8.71 -16.29
N ILE A 8 -27.36 7.52 -16.43
CA ILE A 8 -27.41 6.79 -17.70
C ILE A 8 -28.37 7.49 -18.67
N ALA A 9 -29.50 8.00 -18.17
CA ALA A 9 -30.47 8.73 -19.00
C ALA A 9 -29.90 10.06 -19.53
N LEU A 10 -29.08 10.77 -18.74
CA LEU A 10 -28.43 12.03 -19.14
C LEU A 10 -27.33 11.81 -20.21
N GLY A 11 -26.60 10.70 -20.17
CA GLY A 11 -25.63 10.32 -21.20
C GLY A 11 -26.28 10.00 -22.55
N ILE A 12 -27.45 9.37 -22.54
CA ILE A 12 -28.23 9.04 -23.75
C ILE A 12 -28.84 10.31 -24.36
N ALA A 13 -29.29 11.27 -23.55
CA ALA A 13 -29.82 12.53 -24.01
C ALA A 13 -28.77 13.42 -24.72
N ALA A 14 -27.52 13.41 -24.25
CA ALA A 14 -26.41 14.12 -24.88
C ALA A 14 -26.02 13.53 -26.25
N ALA A 15 -26.17 12.23 -26.45
CA ALA A 15 -25.88 11.55 -27.71
C ALA A 15 -26.95 11.82 -28.79
N THR A 16 -28.20 12.08 -28.40
CA THR A 16 -29.31 12.41 -29.33
C THR A 16 -29.22 13.83 -29.90
N ALA A 17 -28.56 14.76 -29.17
CA ALA A 17 -28.39 16.16 -29.64
C ALA A 17 -27.38 16.29 -30.78
N THR A 18 -26.57 15.26 -31.06
CA THR A 18 -25.53 15.28 -32.11
C THR A 18 -25.89 14.50 -33.38
N GLY A 19 -27.14 14.10 -33.56
CA GLY A 19 -27.62 13.51 -34.84
C GLY A 19 -27.20 12.07 -35.11
N LEU A 20 -26.75 11.34 -34.09
CA LEU A 20 -26.46 9.92 -34.20
C LEU A 20 -27.75 9.11 -34.14
N SER A 21 -28.05 8.36 -35.22
CA SER A 21 -29.16 7.41 -35.26
C SER A 21 -28.99 6.35 -34.17
N LEU A 22 -29.97 6.21 -33.31
CA LEU A 22 -30.03 5.22 -32.23
C LEU A 22 -29.88 3.80 -32.84
N LEU A 23 -28.72 3.19 -32.65
CA LEU A 23 -28.63 1.75 -32.70
C LEU A 23 -29.54 1.20 -31.59
N LYS A 24 -30.58 0.44 -31.95
CA LYS A 24 -31.41 -0.31 -31.00
C LYS A 24 -30.51 -1.26 -30.22
N VAL A 25 -30.05 -0.85 -29.07
CA VAL A 25 -29.37 -1.74 -28.12
C VAL A 25 -30.43 -2.71 -27.61
N ASN A 26 -30.28 -3.98 -27.96
CA ASN A 26 -31.15 -5.04 -27.49
C ASN A 26 -31.12 -5.08 -25.95
N LYS A 27 -32.31 -5.02 -25.31
CA LYS A 27 -32.42 -4.99 -23.83
C LYS A 27 -31.76 -6.21 -23.17
N ASP A 28 -31.61 -7.28 -23.88
CA ASP A 28 -31.01 -8.55 -23.40
C ASP A 28 -29.47 -8.49 -23.32
N LEU A 29 -28.83 -7.48 -23.92
CA LEU A 29 -27.36 -7.27 -23.88
C LEU A 29 -26.91 -6.43 -22.67
N ILE A 30 -27.87 -5.92 -21.83
CA ILE A 30 -27.55 -5.03 -20.69
C ILE A 30 -27.27 -5.82 -19.40
N VAL A 31 -27.46 -7.13 -19.43
CA VAL A 31 -27.22 -7.99 -18.27
C VAL A 31 -25.73 -8.38 -18.25
N GLY A 32 -24.88 -7.47 -17.77
CA GLY A 32 -23.46 -7.77 -17.49
C GLY A 32 -22.41 -6.83 -18.05
N SER A 33 -22.70 -6.02 -19.06
CA SER A 33 -21.70 -5.11 -19.64
C SER A 33 -22.19 -3.67 -19.66
N THR A 34 -21.37 -2.73 -19.21
CA THR A 34 -21.57 -1.31 -19.41
C THR A 34 -20.84 -0.89 -20.71
N ALA A 35 -21.54 -0.43 -21.74
CA ALA A 35 -20.93 0.14 -22.94
C ALA A 35 -20.82 1.67 -22.80
N VAL A 36 -19.66 2.24 -23.07
CA VAL A 36 -19.45 3.69 -23.19
C VAL A 36 -19.24 4.00 -24.67
N VAL A 37 -20.07 4.89 -25.20
CA VAL A 37 -19.89 5.42 -26.55
C VAL A 37 -19.05 6.69 -26.44
N ILE A 38 -17.85 6.67 -26.98
CA ILE A 38 -16.95 7.81 -27.04
C ILE A 38 -16.80 8.25 -28.51
N GLY A 39 -17.40 9.38 -28.88
CA GLY A 39 -17.28 9.99 -30.20
C GLY A 39 -18.00 9.24 -31.32
N THR A 40 -17.82 9.68 -32.57
CA THR A 40 -18.50 9.16 -33.75
C THR A 40 -18.17 7.68 -34.03
N GLY A 41 -18.95 6.77 -33.43
CA GLY A 41 -19.03 5.38 -33.85
C GLY A 41 -18.06 4.40 -33.25
N LEU A 42 -17.24 4.77 -32.25
CA LEU A 42 -16.35 3.82 -31.57
C LEU A 42 -17.04 3.22 -30.33
N MET A 43 -17.49 1.97 -30.44
CA MET A 43 -17.90 1.18 -29.28
C MET A 43 -16.65 0.66 -28.56
N VAL A 44 -16.33 1.21 -27.39
CA VAL A 44 -15.40 0.58 -26.47
C VAL A 44 -16.21 -0.43 -25.65
N ALA A 45 -15.97 -1.71 -25.89
CA ALA A 45 -16.52 -2.78 -25.07
C ALA A 45 -15.97 -2.61 -23.64
N LEU A 46 -16.83 -2.28 -22.69
CA LEU A 46 -16.47 -2.28 -21.30
C LEU A 46 -16.27 -3.73 -20.85
N LYS A 47 -15.22 -3.95 -20.08
CA LYS A 47 -14.91 -5.23 -19.46
C LYS A 47 -16.17 -5.84 -18.86
N ASP A 48 -16.41 -7.08 -19.19
CA ASP A 48 -17.51 -7.87 -18.66
C ASP A 48 -17.42 -7.89 -17.11
N LYS A 49 -18.56 -7.71 -16.45
CA LYS A 49 -18.66 -7.75 -15.00
C LYS A 49 -18.18 -9.07 -14.41
N SER A 50 -18.32 -10.17 -15.18
CA SER A 50 -17.78 -11.48 -14.83
C SER A 50 -16.26 -11.50 -14.80
N ASP A 51 -15.61 -10.81 -15.74
CA ASP A 51 -14.15 -10.71 -15.86
C ASP A 51 -13.55 -9.92 -14.69
N LEU A 52 -14.20 -8.80 -14.30
CA LEU A 52 -13.80 -8.01 -13.13
C LEU A 52 -13.94 -8.79 -11.81
N ASN A 53 -15.02 -9.55 -11.67
CA ASN A 53 -15.26 -10.36 -10.47
C ASN A 53 -14.30 -11.55 -10.38
N THR A 54 -13.91 -12.11 -11.51
CA THR A 54 -12.89 -13.17 -11.57
C THR A 54 -11.52 -12.62 -11.17
N LYS A 55 -11.11 -11.47 -11.73
CA LYS A 55 -9.83 -10.83 -11.38
C LYS A 55 -9.74 -10.42 -9.92
N ALA A 56 -10.82 -9.88 -9.35
CA ALA A 56 -10.85 -9.54 -7.93
C ALA A 56 -10.67 -10.79 -7.04
N ARG A 57 -11.32 -11.90 -7.39
CA ARG A 57 -11.19 -13.17 -6.68
C ARG A 57 -9.79 -13.76 -6.80
N ASP A 58 -9.19 -13.67 -7.99
CA ASP A 58 -7.85 -14.16 -8.23
C ASP A 58 -6.81 -13.28 -7.51
N TYR A 59 -7.03 -11.96 -7.43
CA TYR A 59 -6.23 -11.06 -6.60
C TYR A 59 -6.24 -11.49 -5.13
N GLU A 60 -7.43 -11.62 -4.52
CA GLU A 60 -7.58 -12.04 -3.12
C GLU A 60 -6.91 -13.40 -2.87
N TYR A 61 -7.03 -14.34 -3.78
CA TYR A 61 -6.39 -15.65 -3.68
C TYR A 61 -4.86 -15.54 -3.62
N PHE A 62 -4.24 -14.81 -4.56
CA PHE A 62 -2.78 -14.67 -4.57
C PHE A 62 -2.29 -13.82 -3.41
N PHE A 63 -3.00 -12.75 -3.04
CA PHE A 63 -2.62 -11.91 -1.91
C PHE A 63 -2.65 -12.69 -0.58
N ASN A 64 -3.73 -13.40 -0.29
CA ASN A 64 -3.84 -14.18 0.95
C ASN A 64 -2.80 -15.30 0.99
N ARG A 65 -2.60 -16.00 -0.13
CA ARG A 65 -1.57 -17.05 -0.20
C ARG A 65 -0.16 -16.49 -0.01
N ALA A 66 0.12 -15.29 -0.51
CA ALA A 66 1.39 -14.61 -0.26
C ALA A 66 1.58 -14.29 1.22
N GLN A 67 0.52 -13.86 1.91
CA GLN A 67 0.56 -13.62 3.36
C GLN A 67 0.83 -14.91 4.13
N ASP A 68 0.12 -16.00 3.82
CA ASP A 68 0.35 -17.31 4.46
C ASP A 68 1.81 -17.76 4.29
N LYS A 69 2.38 -17.61 3.10
CA LYS A 69 3.78 -17.93 2.82
C LYS A 69 4.74 -17.01 3.56
N PHE A 70 4.42 -15.73 3.65
CA PHE A 70 5.22 -14.76 4.40
C PHE A 70 5.28 -15.14 5.89
N GLU A 71 4.16 -15.55 6.49
CA GLU A 71 4.09 -16.01 7.89
C GLU A 71 4.91 -17.31 8.12
N LEU A 72 5.01 -18.15 7.09
CA LEU A 72 5.85 -19.36 7.11
C LEU A 72 7.32 -19.07 6.80
N ALA A 73 7.71 -17.79 6.65
CA ALA A 73 9.03 -17.33 6.23
C ALA A 73 9.47 -17.83 4.84
N ASP A 74 8.52 -18.23 4.00
CA ASP A 74 8.74 -18.64 2.61
C ASP A 74 8.67 -17.39 1.69
N TYR A 75 9.65 -16.51 1.87
CA TYR A 75 9.62 -15.14 1.31
C TYR A 75 9.75 -15.12 -0.21
N GLU A 76 10.53 -16.01 -0.81
CA GLU A 76 10.67 -16.13 -2.26
C GLU A 76 9.32 -16.43 -2.91
N GLU A 77 8.61 -17.41 -2.40
CA GLU A 77 7.31 -17.81 -2.91
C GLU A 77 6.23 -16.77 -2.62
N ALA A 78 6.32 -16.06 -1.47
CA ALA A 78 5.46 -14.94 -1.15
C ALA A 78 5.61 -13.81 -2.18
N ILE A 79 6.85 -13.48 -2.58
CA ILE A 79 7.14 -12.47 -3.60
C ILE A 79 6.53 -12.84 -4.96
N LEU A 80 6.57 -14.12 -5.34
CA LEU A 80 5.94 -14.57 -6.59
C LEU A 80 4.43 -14.35 -6.57
N ASP A 81 3.78 -14.63 -5.45
CA ASP A 81 2.35 -14.43 -5.31
C ASP A 81 1.97 -12.94 -5.20
N TYR A 82 2.75 -12.10 -4.49
CA TYR A 82 2.56 -10.66 -4.52
C TYR A 82 2.74 -10.08 -5.94
N ASN A 83 3.66 -10.61 -6.76
CA ASN A 83 3.77 -10.21 -8.16
C ASN A 83 2.48 -10.50 -8.94
N LYS A 84 1.87 -11.67 -8.72
CA LYS A 84 0.58 -12.02 -9.33
C LYS A 84 -0.55 -11.12 -8.85
N ALA A 85 -0.60 -10.81 -7.57
CA ALA A 85 -1.58 -9.86 -7.03
C ALA A 85 -1.45 -8.48 -7.69
N LEU A 86 -0.24 -7.96 -7.88
CA LEU A 86 0.01 -6.68 -8.56
C LEU A 86 -0.41 -6.68 -10.05
N GLU A 87 -0.32 -7.82 -10.75
CA GLU A 87 -0.79 -7.97 -12.13
C GLU A 87 -2.33 -7.92 -12.23
N LEU A 88 -3.03 -8.33 -11.18
CA LEU A 88 -4.48 -8.58 -11.21
C LEU A 88 -5.33 -7.41 -10.74
N SER A 89 -4.86 -6.63 -9.78
CA SER A 89 -5.65 -5.52 -9.23
C SER A 89 -4.86 -4.23 -9.04
N PRO A 90 -5.44 -3.10 -9.43
CA PRO A 90 -4.86 -1.79 -9.18
C PRO A 90 -5.35 -1.12 -7.88
N THR A 91 -6.19 -1.76 -7.06
CA THR A 91 -6.91 -1.04 -5.98
C THR A 91 -6.19 -1.01 -4.64
N GLU A 92 -5.35 -2.00 -4.33
CA GLU A 92 -4.60 -2.08 -3.07
C GLU A 92 -3.08 -2.09 -3.30
N ILE A 93 -2.65 -1.31 -4.26
CA ILE A 93 -1.27 -1.28 -4.75
C ILE A 93 -0.28 -0.93 -3.64
N CYS A 94 -0.60 0.04 -2.76
CA CYS A 94 0.25 0.44 -1.65
C CYS A 94 0.56 -0.73 -0.73
N LEU A 95 -0.47 -1.46 -0.30
CA LEU A 95 -0.34 -2.59 0.59
C LEU A 95 0.50 -3.72 -0.04
N VAL A 96 0.21 -4.07 -1.29
CA VAL A 96 0.93 -5.17 -1.97
C VAL A 96 2.40 -4.84 -2.19
N TYR A 97 2.72 -3.60 -2.61
CA TYR A 97 4.13 -3.18 -2.70
C TYR A 97 4.81 -3.22 -1.34
N SER A 98 4.15 -2.72 -0.28
CA SER A 98 4.73 -2.72 1.05
C SER A 98 5.00 -4.14 1.57
N MET A 99 4.06 -5.06 1.41
CA MET A 99 4.22 -6.46 1.83
C MET A 99 5.30 -7.18 1.02
N ARG A 100 5.36 -6.96 -0.30
CA ARG A 100 6.44 -7.51 -1.13
C ARG A 100 7.80 -6.95 -0.76
N GLY A 101 7.88 -5.65 -0.49
CA GLY A 101 9.09 -5.00 -0.01
C GLY A 101 9.57 -5.56 1.33
N ASN A 102 8.62 -5.86 2.23
CA ASN A 102 8.94 -6.50 3.50
C ASN A 102 9.48 -7.93 3.31
N ALA A 103 8.91 -8.71 2.39
CA ALA A 103 9.43 -10.04 2.04
C ALA A 103 10.86 -9.95 1.48
N LYS A 104 11.12 -9.00 0.57
CA LYS A 104 12.46 -8.74 0.03
C LYS A 104 13.48 -8.36 1.12
N ARG A 105 13.06 -7.48 2.06
CA ARG A 105 13.91 -7.10 3.20
C ARG A 105 14.32 -8.33 4.03
N ASN A 106 13.39 -9.25 4.28
CA ASN A 106 13.68 -10.48 5.02
C ASN A 106 14.64 -11.42 4.27
N LEU A 107 14.68 -11.34 2.94
CA LEU A 107 15.68 -12.03 2.12
C LEU A 107 17.02 -11.28 2.01
N GLY A 108 17.14 -10.07 2.60
CA GLY A 108 18.33 -9.23 2.48
C GLY A 108 18.40 -8.40 1.19
N ASP A 109 17.36 -8.42 0.34
CA ASP A 109 17.22 -7.54 -0.82
C ASP A 109 16.72 -6.16 -0.35
N PHE A 110 17.61 -5.40 0.30
CA PHE A 110 17.26 -4.10 0.87
C PHE A 110 16.97 -3.05 -0.21
N ASP A 111 17.71 -3.05 -1.31
CA ASP A 111 17.46 -2.14 -2.44
C ASP A 111 16.10 -2.39 -3.08
N GLY A 112 15.76 -3.66 -3.30
CA GLY A 112 14.44 -4.05 -3.78
C GLY A 112 13.31 -3.71 -2.81
N ALA A 113 13.56 -3.83 -1.50
CA ALA A 113 12.63 -3.43 -0.46
C ALA A 113 12.37 -1.92 -0.50
N ILE A 114 13.42 -1.09 -0.50
CA ILE A 114 13.32 0.36 -0.59
C ILE A 114 12.58 0.79 -1.86
N SER A 115 12.88 0.15 -3.00
CA SER A 115 12.19 0.42 -4.26
C SER A 115 10.68 0.16 -4.17
N ASP A 116 10.27 -0.94 -3.53
CA ASP A 116 8.87 -1.27 -3.36
C ASP A 116 8.17 -0.32 -2.36
N GLN A 117 8.84 0.05 -1.26
CA GLN A 117 8.28 1.05 -0.34
C GLN A 117 8.13 2.43 -0.99
N ASN A 118 9.09 2.85 -1.84
CA ASN A 118 8.96 4.09 -2.60
C ASN A 118 7.70 4.06 -3.49
N LYS A 119 7.44 2.94 -4.19
CA LYS A 119 6.22 2.79 -4.98
C LYS A 119 4.95 2.85 -4.13
N ALA A 120 4.94 2.23 -2.94
CA ALA A 120 3.83 2.34 -2.02
C ALA A 120 3.57 3.80 -1.62
N LEU A 121 4.63 4.54 -1.29
CA LEU A 121 4.57 5.96 -0.91
C LEU A 121 4.23 6.92 -2.05
N ASP A 122 4.54 6.56 -3.31
CA ASP A 122 4.10 7.30 -4.50
C ASP A 122 2.56 7.25 -4.66
N PHE A 123 1.94 6.13 -4.26
CA PHE A 123 0.48 5.97 -4.27
C PHE A 123 -0.20 6.60 -3.05
N ASP A 124 0.39 6.43 -1.87
CA ASP A 124 -0.10 7.04 -0.64
C ASP A 124 1.05 7.65 0.18
N PRO A 125 1.30 8.96 0.05
CA PRO A 125 2.34 9.66 0.80
C PRO A 125 2.11 9.70 2.33
N LEU A 126 0.93 9.29 2.83
CA LEU A 126 0.62 9.20 4.26
C LEU A 126 0.62 7.76 4.78
N TYR A 127 1.08 6.80 3.98
CA TYR A 127 1.17 5.40 4.37
C TYR A 127 2.33 5.19 5.36
N ALA A 128 2.02 5.21 6.65
CA ALA A 128 3.01 5.13 7.73
C ALA A 128 3.88 3.87 7.67
N ASP A 129 3.26 2.70 7.36
CA ASP A 129 3.98 1.43 7.26
C ASP A 129 5.04 1.44 6.14
N GLY A 130 4.77 2.18 5.06
CA GLY A 130 5.74 2.37 3.97
C GLY A 130 7.02 3.05 4.45
N TYR A 131 6.89 4.14 5.23
CA TYR A 131 8.04 4.78 5.86
C TYR A 131 8.71 3.88 6.88
N PHE A 132 7.94 3.18 7.73
CA PHE A 132 8.48 2.29 8.75
C PHE A 132 9.36 1.20 8.14
N HIS A 133 8.85 0.50 7.14
CA HIS A 133 9.58 -0.59 6.48
C HIS A 133 10.76 -0.07 5.65
N ARG A 134 10.64 1.11 5.03
CA ARG A 134 11.77 1.74 4.33
C ARG A 134 12.87 2.16 5.29
N GLY A 135 12.52 2.76 6.42
CA GLY A 135 13.46 3.11 7.48
C GLY A 135 14.20 1.90 8.01
N SER A 136 13.48 0.79 8.23
CA SER A 136 14.10 -0.48 8.64
C SER A 136 15.08 -1.02 7.59
N ALA A 137 14.75 -0.98 6.30
CA ALA A 137 15.65 -1.41 5.23
C ALA A 137 16.89 -0.50 5.13
N LYS A 138 16.73 0.82 5.22
CA LYS A 138 17.83 1.78 5.24
C LYS A 138 18.77 1.55 6.44
N TYR A 139 18.21 1.29 7.61
CA TYR A 139 18.99 0.94 8.79
C TYR A 139 19.90 -0.27 8.54
N GLN A 140 19.35 -1.35 7.96
CA GLN A 140 20.11 -2.55 7.62
C GLN A 140 21.23 -2.28 6.60
N MET A 141 21.10 -1.27 5.78
CA MET A 141 22.14 -0.81 4.85
C MET A 141 23.15 0.16 5.48
N GLY A 142 22.95 0.55 6.74
CA GLY A 142 23.79 1.56 7.43
C GLY A 142 23.45 3.00 7.07
N ASP A 143 22.36 3.26 6.33
CA ASP A 143 21.83 4.61 6.09
C ASP A 143 21.04 5.07 7.32
N PHE A 144 21.76 5.37 8.40
CA PHE A 144 21.19 5.81 9.65
C PHE A 144 20.42 7.13 9.53
N ALA A 145 20.93 8.05 8.72
CA ALA A 145 20.30 9.35 8.52
C ALA A 145 18.95 9.20 7.80
N GLY A 146 18.91 8.44 6.73
CA GLY A 146 17.67 8.14 6.00
C GLY A 146 16.67 7.34 6.81
N ALA A 147 17.13 6.44 7.69
CA ALA A 147 16.26 5.68 8.58
C ALA A 147 15.60 6.58 9.65
N ILE A 148 16.39 7.50 10.26
CA ILE A 148 15.86 8.49 11.22
C ILE A 148 14.82 9.39 10.56
N GLU A 149 15.05 9.80 9.31
CA GLU A 149 14.09 10.60 8.56
C GLU A 149 12.78 9.85 8.36
N ASP A 150 12.85 8.59 7.92
CA ASP A 150 11.68 7.76 7.69
C ASP A 150 10.88 7.50 8.99
N TYR A 151 11.51 7.11 10.09
CA TYR A 151 10.82 6.97 11.38
C TYR A 151 10.25 8.31 11.88
N THR A 152 10.89 9.42 11.55
CA THR A 152 10.33 10.75 11.86
C THR A 152 9.05 11.02 11.08
N GLN A 153 8.92 10.55 9.83
CA GLN A 153 7.67 10.64 9.09
C GLN A 153 6.59 9.73 9.71
N VAL A 154 6.94 8.50 10.13
CA VAL A 154 5.99 7.63 10.87
C VAL A 154 5.42 8.36 12.09
N ILE A 155 6.28 8.95 12.92
CA ILE A 155 5.88 9.68 14.15
C ILE A 155 5.00 10.90 13.81
N LYS A 156 5.25 11.59 12.71
CA LYS A 156 4.41 12.71 12.28
C LYS A 156 3.02 12.25 11.84
N ILE A 157 2.92 11.12 11.17
CA ILE A 157 1.65 10.54 10.70
C ILE A 157 0.91 9.90 11.87
N ASN A 158 1.60 9.11 12.67
CA ASN A 158 1.08 8.43 13.86
C ASN A 158 1.93 8.76 15.11
N PRO A 159 1.60 9.83 15.86
CA PRO A 159 2.34 10.22 17.06
C PRO A 159 2.26 9.23 18.24
N LYS A 160 1.47 8.15 18.10
CA LYS A 160 1.32 7.10 19.11
C LYS A 160 2.04 5.81 18.75
N ASP A 161 2.84 5.81 17.71
CA ASP A 161 3.61 4.66 17.27
C ASP A 161 4.85 4.50 18.15
N SER A 162 4.76 3.64 19.18
CA SER A 162 5.85 3.36 20.10
C SER A 162 7.06 2.75 19.40
N ASP A 163 6.82 1.87 18.42
CA ASP A 163 7.88 1.18 17.70
C ASP A 163 8.73 2.14 16.87
N ALA A 164 8.10 3.17 16.30
CA ALA A 164 8.84 4.19 15.54
C ALA A 164 9.75 5.03 16.45
N PHE A 165 9.29 5.40 17.65
CA PHE A 165 10.13 6.05 18.65
C PHE A 165 11.28 5.13 19.09
N PHE A 166 10.99 3.89 19.42
CA PHE A 166 11.97 2.91 19.85
C PHE A 166 13.06 2.68 18.80
N ASN A 167 12.67 2.44 17.55
CA ASN A 167 13.62 2.20 16.46
C ASN A 167 14.47 3.45 16.19
N ARG A 168 13.87 4.66 16.16
CA ARG A 168 14.62 5.90 15.97
C ARG A 168 15.61 6.17 17.10
N ALA A 169 15.22 5.86 18.34
CA ALA A 169 16.08 5.98 19.51
C ALA A 169 17.30 5.06 19.42
N ASN A 170 17.09 3.81 19.03
CA ASN A 170 18.17 2.83 18.88
C ASN A 170 19.21 3.31 17.85
N ILE A 171 18.76 3.86 16.72
CA ILE A 171 19.66 4.44 15.71
C ILE A 171 20.42 5.65 16.27
N LYS A 172 19.72 6.57 16.99
CA LYS A 172 20.37 7.72 17.63
C LYS A 172 21.45 7.30 18.61
N LYS A 173 21.18 6.26 19.44
CA LYS A 173 22.19 5.67 20.31
C LYS A 173 23.40 5.19 19.51
N GLU A 174 23.18 4.46 18.41
CA GLU A 174 24.23 3.87 17.60
C GLU A 174 25.16 4.94 16.99
N ILE A 175 24.60 6.10 16.58
CA ILE A 175 25.38 7.23 16.07
C ILE A 175 25.92 8.16 17.17
N GLY A 176 25.73 7.81 18.45
CA GLY A 176 26.26 8.55 19.60
C GLY A 176 25.38 9.70 20.11
N ASP A 177 24.16 9.92 19.53
CA ASP A 177 23.20 10.89 20.04
C ASP A 177 22.38 10.28 21.20
N MET A 178 23.05 10.08 22.31
CA MET A 178 22.41 9.50 23.52
C MET A 178 21.28 10.37 24.06
N ARG A 179 21.42 11.70 23.95
CA ARG A 179 20.37 12.62 24.41
C ARG A 179 19.10 12.43 23.61
N GLY A 180 19.21 12.43 22.28
CA GLY A 180 18.07 12.21 21.39
C GLY A 180 17.48 10.81 21.52
N ALA A 181 18.32 9.79 21.80
CA ALA A 181 17.86 8.44 22.07
C ALA A 181 17.00 8.40 23.34
N CYS A 182 17.45 9.03 24.43
CA CYS A 182 16.70 9.08 25.68
C CYS A 182 15.37 9.85 25.57
N GLU A 183 15.33 10.90 24.76
CA GLU A 183 14.10 11.63 24.49
C GLU A 183 13.07 10.71 23.79
N ASP A 184 13.49 9.94 22.81
CA ASP A 184 12.63 9.02 22.07
C ASP A 184 12.23 7.79 22.90
N TRP A 185 13.15 7.16 23.64
CA TRP A 185 12.79 6.04 24.53
C TRP A 185 11.79 6.45 25.61
N LYS A 186 11.92 7.64 26.20
CA LYS A 186 10.93 8.14 27.14
C LYS A 186 9.55 8.26 26.49
N LYS A 187 9.48 8.68 25.25
CA LYS A 187 8.21 8.71 24.49
C LYS A 187 7.67 7.31 24.22
N GLY A 188 8.50 6.37 23.77
CA GLY A 188 8.11 4.97 23.62
C GLY A 188 7.58 4.37 24.92
N ALA A 189 8.27 4.61 26.04
CA ALA A 189 7.86 4.14 27.36
C ALA A 189 6.52 4.76 27.81
N GLU A 190 6.29 6.07 27.57
CA GLU A 190 5.00 6.72 27.82
C GLU A 190 3.86 6.10 27.00
N LEU A 191 4.16 5.53 25.83
CA LEU A 191 3.23 4.85 24.96
C LEU A 191 3.06 3.35 25.25
N GLY A 192 3.80 2.84 26.25
CA GLY A 192 3.66 1.46 26.74
C GLY A 192 4.69 0.47 26.22
N ASP A 193 5.76 0.93 25.57
CA ASP A 193 6.85 0.06 25.13
C ASP A 193 7.72 -0.36 26.35
N GLU A 194 7.65 -1.65 26.68
CA GLU A 194 8.35 -2.22 27.85
C GLU A 194 9.88 -2.25 27.68
N ASP A 195 10.37 -2.39 26.47
CA ASP A 195 11.81 -2.38 26.20
C ASP A 195 12.37 -0.96 26.24
N ALA A 196 11.59 0.03 25.80
CA ALA A 196 11.93 1.42 25.99
C ALA A 196 12.00 1.78 27.48
N VAL A 197 11.09 1.27 28.33
CA VAL A 197 11.14 1.48 29.79
C VAL A 197 12.47 1.00 30.37
N LYS A 198 12.93 -0.18 30.00
CA LYS A 198 14.22 -0.76 30.45
C LYS A 198 15.39 0.14 30.04
N LEU A 199 15.41 0.54 28.75
CA LEU A 199 16.50 1.35 28.20
C LEU A 199 16.55 2.76 28.84
N VAL A 200 15.40 3.34 29.19
CA VAL A 200 15.36 4.60 29.95
C VAL A 200 16.02 4.45 31.31
N GLN A 201 15.73 3.36 32.04
CA GLN A 201 16.32 3.08 33.35
C GLN A 201 17.83 2.83 33.26
N GLU A 202 18.29 2.17 32.20
CA GLU A 202 19.70 1.82 32.03
C GLU A 202 20.57 2.98 31.56
N HIS A 203 20.02 3.89 30.76
CA HIS A 203 20.84 4.85 30.00
C HIS A 203 20.46 6.32 30.16
N CYS A 204 19.30 6.63 30.77
CA CYS A 204 18.74 7.98 30.72
C CYS A 204 18.57 8.66 32.08
N GLU A 205 19.18 8.13 33.13
CA GLU A 205 19.22 8.73 34.48
C GLU A 205 20.31 9.80 34.60
#